data_98c0290d3a547aa02cc8d481660a7ed6
#
_entry.id   98c0290d3a547aa02cc8d481660a7ed6
#
_cell.length_a   1.000
_cell.length_b   1.000
_cell.length_c   1.000
_cell.angle_alpha   90.00
_cell.angle_beta   90.00
_cell.angle_gamma   90.00
#
_symmetry.space_group_name_H-M   'P 1'
#
loop_
_entity.id
_entity.type
_entity.pdbx_description
1 polymer ?
#
loop_
_entity_poly.entity_id
_entity_poly.type
_entity_poly.pdbx_seq_one_letter_code
_entity_poly.pdbx_strand_id
1 'polypeptide(L)'
;IEDNLGSGQWGEVTEKAKTMLVPPVTTKEKRIFIEREDALQSSLKMGCFVMDRHHPDFLKARVMVTLFGGYFGSRLMSNIREDKGYTYGIGAGIVSYPETGILTVSTEAANEYVDSIITEVYREMDKLCNDLVPQEELEMVKNYMLGDLCRSYEGPFSLSDAWIYIETAGLDERFFIRSLDAIRGITR
;
A
#
# COMPACT_ATOMS: atom_id res chain seq x y z
N ILE A 1 15.18 21.37 21.81
CA ILE A 1 15.65 20.93 20.47
C ILE A 1 16.93 21.65 20.13
N GLU A 2 16.99 22.99 20.17
CA GLU A 2 18.20 23.77 19.87
C GLU A 2 19.37 23.40 20.78
N ASP A 3 19.16 23.22 22.08
CA ASP A 3 20.20 22.85 23.05
C ASP A 3 20.82 21.48 22.81
N ASN A 4 20.07 20.55 22.19
CA ASN A 4 20.53 19.18 21.98
C ASN A 4 20.86 18.85 20.52
N LEU A 5 20.32 19.60 19.56
CA LEU A 5 20.46 19.33 18.14
C LEU A 5 21.02 20.50 17.34
N GLY A 6 20.93 21.74 17.87
CA GLY A 6 21.33 22.96 17.14
C GLY A 6 22.77 23.39 17.33
N SER A 7 23.47 22.94 18.38
CA SER A 7 24.81 23.38 18.74
C SER A 7 25.96 22.48 18.25
N GLY A 8 25.65 21.37 17.62
CA GLY A 8 26.62 20.41 17.08
C GLY A 8 27.03 20.72 15.64
N GLN A 9 28.30 20.61 15.32
CA GLN A 9 28.68 20.43 13.92
C GLN A 9 28.25 19.03 13.49
N TRP A 10 27.05 18.98 12.86
CA TRP A 10 26.59 17.79 12.18
C TRP A 10 27.42 17.64 10.92
N GLY A 11 28.30 16.69 10.86
CA GLY A 11 29.22 16.36 9.80
C GLY A 11 29.04 17.07 8.45
N GLU A 12 30.09 17.28 7.73
CA GLU A 12 30.01 17.81 6.37
C GLU A 12 29.09 16.93 5.53
N VAL A 13 28.15 17.55 4.82
CA VAL A 13 27.35 16.87 3.82
C VAL A 13 28.30 16.40 2.72
N THR A 14 28.87 15.24 2.92
CA THR A 14 29.57 14.55 1.82
C THR A 14 28.55 14.26 0.72
N GLU A 15 29.02 14.34 -0.56
CA GLU A 15 28.19 14.10 -1.74
C GLU A 15 27.12 13.02 -1.48
N LYS A 16 25.87 13.36 -1.85
CA LYS A 16 24.76 12.40 -1.80
C LYS A 16 25.23 11.09 -2.39
N ALA A 17 25.30 10.07 -1.57
CA ALA A 17 25.64 8.72 -2.05
C ALA A 17 24.76 8.46 -3.29
N LYS A 18 25.39 8.23 -4.43
CA LYS A 18 24.66 7.84 -5.64
C LYS A 18 23.89 6.60 -5.27
N THR A 19 22.59 6.72 -5.18
CA THR A 19 21.71 5.58 -4.98
C THR A 19 21.97 4.63 -6.14
N MET A 20 22.62 3.53 -5.84
CA MET A 20 22.86 2.50 -6.84
C MET A 20 21.53 1.82 -7.09
N LEU A 21 20.90 2.15 -8.20
CA LEU A 21 19.68 1.49 -8.65
C LEU A 21 20.01 0.04 -8.94
N VAL A 22 19.57 -0.82 -8.06
CA VAL A 22 19.61 -2.26 -8.33
C VAL A 22 18.35 -2.56 -9.12
N PRO A 23 18.47 -2.93 -10.41
CA PRO A 23 17.29 -3.31 -11.18
C PRO A 23 16.59 -4.48 -10.49
N PRO A 24 15.26 -4.51 -10.48
CA PRO A 24 14.52 -5.58 -9.85
C PRO A 24 14.91 -6.92 -10.50
N VAL A 25 15.37 -7.85 -9.67
CA VAL A 25 15.66 -9.22 -10.14
C VAL A 25 14.33 -9.95 -10.22
N THR A 26 13.91 -10.21 -11.46
CA THR A 26 12.72 -11.05 -11.68
C THR A 26 13.09 -12.52 -11.48
N THR A 27 12.45 -13.19 -10.55
CA THR A 27 12.54 -14.65 -10.45
C THR A 27 11.66 -15.33 -11.50
N LYS A 28 12.12 -16.48 -12.01
CA LYS A 28 11.29 -17.35 -12.86
C LYS A 28 10.25 -18.12 -12.04
N GLU A 29 10.51 -18.30 -10.77
CA GLU A 29 9.60 -19.00 -9.85
C GLU A 29 8.50 -18.05 -9.42
N LYS A 30 7.27 -18.38 -9.78
CA LYS A 30 6.09 -17.61 -9.39
C LYS A 30 5.57 -17.95 -7.99
N ARG A 31 5.96 -19.09 -7.43
CA ARG A 31 5.55 -19.55 -6.12
C ARG A 31 6.75 -20.13 -5.39
N ILE A 32 7.00 -19.63 -4.20
CA ILE A 32 8.03 -20.09 -3.29
C ILE A 32 7.34 -20.55 -2.02
N PHE A 33 7.60 -21.77 -1.58
CA PHE A 33 7.10 -22.34 -0.34
C PHE A 33 8.27 -22.62 0.59
N ILE A 34 8.19 -22.11 1.82
CA ILE A 34 9.18 -22.34 2.87
C ILE A 34 8.47 -23.06 4.01
N GLU A 35 8.78 -24.33 4.18
CA GLU A 35 8.21 -25.16 5.24
C GLU A 35 8.85 -24.86 6.59
N ARG A 36 8.00 -24.87 7.64
CA ARG A 36 8.41 -24.84 9.04
C ARG A 36 7.62 -25.89 9.80
N GLU A 37 8.32 -26.86 10.36
CA GLU A 37 7.71 -28.07 10.97
C GLU A 37 6.70 -27.76 12.09
N ASP A 38 6.94 -26.72 12.89
CA ASP A 38 6.10 -26.36 14.05
C ASP A 38 5.10 -25.23 13.77
N ALA A 39 4.93 -24.81 12.52
CA ALA A 39 4.05 -23.69 12.20
C ALA A 39 2.58 -24.12 12.14
N LEU A 40 1.76 -23.58 13.04
CA LEU A 40 0.31 -23.77 13.05
C LEU A 40 -0.41 -22.93 11.97
N GLN A 41 0.24 -21.89 11.48
CA GLN A 41 -0.28 -20.97 10.47
C GLN A 41 0.77 -20.71 9.40
N SER A 42 0.30 -20.39 8.20
CA SER A 42 1.12 -19.91 7.11
C SER A 42 1.05 -18.38 6.99
N SER A 43 2.19 -17.74 6.79
CA SER A 43 2.26 -16.35 6.36
C SER A 43 2.29 -16.33 4.84
N LEU A 44 1.24 -15.79 4.23
CA LEU A 44 1.11 -15.64 2.78
C LEU A 44 1.46 -14.21 2.37
N LYS A 45 2.37 -14.08 1.41
CA LYS A 45 2.67 -12.81 0.74
C LYS A 45 2.60 -12.99 -0.76
N MET A 46 1.80 -12.16 -1.42
CA MET A 46 1.73 -12.07 -2.87
C MET A 46 2.18 -10.69 -3.30
N GLY A 47 2.80 -10.56 -4.45
CA GLY A 47 3.23 -9.24 -4.90
C GLY A 47 3.66 -9.21 -6.36
N CYS A 48 3.62 -8.02 -6.94
CA CYS A 48 4.16 -7.73 -8.26
C CYS A 48 4.71 -6.31 -8.31
N PHE A 49 5.63 -6.08 -9.23
CA PHE A 49 6.11 -4.73 -9.51
C PHE A 49 5.00 -3.90 -10.15
N VAL A 50 4.88 -2.67 -9.67
CA VAL A 50 3.95 -1.66 -10.19
C VAL A 50 4.66 -0.32 -10.33
N MET A 51 3.96 0.69 -10.77
CA MET A 51 4.44 2.06 -10.89
C MET A 51 4.94 2.65 -9.57
N ASP A 52 5.94 3.53 -9.65
CA ASP A 52 6.38 4.34 -8.53
C ASP A 52 5.43 5.52 -8.27
N ARG A 53 5.72 6.29 -7.21
CA ARG A 53 4.88 7.41 -6.76
C ARG A 53 4.91 8.66 -7.65
N HIS A 54 5.81 8.73 -8.63
CA HIS A 54 5.89 9.82 -9.60
C HIS A 54 5.03 9.55 -10.84
N HIS A 55 4.58 8.32 -11.01
CA HIS A 55 3.71 7.96 -12.12
C HIS A 55 2.37 8.71 -12.05
N PRO A 56 1.85 9.25 -13.16
CA PRO A 56 0.61 10.06 -13.16
C PRO A 56 -0.62 9.31 -12.64
N ASP A 57 -0.67 8.00 -12.78
CA ASP A 57 -1.80 7.18 -12.30
C ASP A 57 -1.59 6.60 -10.89
N PHE A 58 -0.47 6.89 -10.24
CA PHE A 58 -0.16 6.34 -8.91
C PHE A 58 -1.26 6.65 -7.89
N LEU A 59 -1.76 7.88 -7.86
CA LEU A 59 -2.80 8.28 -6.91
C LEU A 59 -4.14 7.58 -7.17
N LYS A 60 -4.47 7.32 -8.43
CA LYS A 60 -5.65 6.51 -8.80
C LYS A 60 -5.46 5.04 -8.40
N ALA A 61 -4.26 4.50 -8.65
CA ALA A 61 -3.90 3.14 -8.23
C ALA A 61 -4.00 2.98 -6.70
N ARG A 62 -3.64 4.01 -5.92
CA ARG A 62 -3.85 4.00 -4.46
C ARG A 62 -5.32 3.86 -4.09
N VAL A 63 -6.23 4.57 -4.77
CA VAL A 63 -7.68 4.42 -4.51
C VAL A 63 -8.14 2.99 -4.81
N MET A 64 -7.76 2.45 -5.96
CA MET A 64 -8.07 1.08 -6.36
C MET A 64 -7.54 0.06 -5.34
N VAL A 65 -6.29 0.17 -4.91
CA VAL A 65 -5.70 -0.75 -3.94
C VAL A 65 -6.33 -0.61 -2.55
N THR A 66 -6.74 0.60 -2.17
CA THR A 66 -7.48 0.81 -0.92
C THR A 66 -8.84 0.10 -0.96
N LEU A 67 -9.58 0.22 -2.04
CA LEU A 67 -10.84 -0.49 -2.26
C LEU A 67 -10.63 -2.01 -2.24
N PHE A 68 -9.57 -2.48 -2.87
CA PHE A 68 -9.22 -3.90 -2.96
C PHE A 68 -8.92 -4.53 -1.61
N GLY A 69 -7.99 -3.94 -0.83
CA GLY A 69 -7.50 -4.52 0.42
C GLY A 69 -6.90 -3.52 1.42
N GLY A 70 -7.06 -2.21 1.21
CA GLY A 70 -6.36 -1.18 1.99
C GLY A 70 -7.06 -0.73 3.27
N TYR A 71 -8.27 -1.22 3.58
CA TYR A 71 -9.00 -0.87 4.79
C TYR A 71 -9.95 -1.99 5.22
N PHE A 72 -10.56 -1.83 6.40
CA PHE A 72 -11.39 -2.88 6.99
C PHE A 72 -12.62 -3.26 6.15
N GLY A 73 -13.27 -2.30 5.49
CA GLY A 73 -14.41 -2.54 4.57
C GLY A 73 -14.00 -2.89 3.13
N SER A 74 -12.75 -3.24 2.87
CA SER A 74 -12.25 -3.58 1.54
C SER A 74 -12.77 -4.95 1.06
N ARG A 75 -12.70 -5.18 -0.25
CA ARG A 75 -13.17 -6.43 -0.86
C ARG A 75 -12.50 -7.67 -0.29
N LEU A 76 -11.19 -7.66 -0.11
CA LEU A 76 -10.48 -8.80 0.47
C LEU A 76 -10.91 -9.07 1.90
N MET A 77 -11.09 -8.02 2.71
CA MET A 77 -11.55 -8.18 4.10
C MET A 77 -12.96 -8.73 4.16
N SER A 78 -13.88 -8.18 3.38
CA SER A 78 -15.28 -8.64 3.36
C SER A 78 -15.39 -10.08 2.87
N ASN A 79 -14.72 -10.43 1.76
CA ASN A 79 -14.80 -11.78 1.20
C ASN A 79 -14.07 -12.82 2.07
N ILE A 80 -12.79 -12.59 2.39
CA ILE A 80 -11.91 -13.65 2.92
C ILE A 80 -12.00 -13.73 4.43
N ARG A 81 -12.14 -12.57 5.12
CA ARG A 81 -12.27 -12.54 6.58
C ARG A 81 -13.72 -12.68 7.03
N GLU A 82 -14.63 -11.83 6.53
CA GLU A 82 -16.00 -11.75 7.06
C GLU A 82 -16.89 -12.87 6.53
N ASP A 83 -16.93 -13.08 5.21
CA ASP A 83 -17.81 -14.09 4.62
C ASP A 83 -17.28 -15.51 4.80
N LYS A 84 -15.97 -15.72 4.64
CA LYS A 84 -15.37 -17.07 4.64
C LYS A 84 -14.68 -17.46 5.94
N GLY A 85 -14.24 -16.48 6.73
CA GLY A 85 -13.57 -16.73 8.00
C GLY A 85 -12.19 -17.41 7.87
N TYR A 86 -11.52 -17.29 6.72
CA TYR A 86 -10.25 -17.98 6.45
C TYR A 86 -9.07 -17.35 7.18
N THR A 87 -9.16 -16.11 7.57
CA THR A 87 -8.10 -15.36 8.25
C THR A 87 -8.68 -14.36 9.24
N TYR A 88 -7.87 -13.95 10.21
CA TYR A 88 -8.20 -12.80 11.08
C TYR A 88 -8.11 -11.46 10.35
N GLY A 89 -7.26 -11.36 9.33
CA GLY A 89 -7.12 -10.15 8.53
C GLY A 89 -6.27 -10.36 7.31
N ILE A 90 -6.63 -9.68 6.25
CA ILE A 90 -5.91 -9.65 4.97
C ILE A 90 -5.82 -8.21 4.49
N GLY A 91 -4.69 -7.83 3.95
CA GLY A 91 -4.50 -6.46 3.45
C GLY A 91 -3.77 -6.41 2.12
N ALA A 92 -4.02 -5.34 1.38
CA ALA A 92 -3.28 -4.99 0.18
C ALA A 92 -2.78 -3.55 0.25
N GLY A 93 -1.61 -3.29 -0.34
CA GLY A 93 -1.01 -1.97 -0.38
C GLY A 93 0.05 -1.84 -1.45
N ILE A 94 0.42 -0.61 -1.78
CA ILE A 94 1.57 -0.31 -2.63
C ILE A 94 2.72 0.16 -1.74
N VAL A 95 3.79 -0.61 -1.68
CA VAL A 95 5.07 -0.17 -1.12
C VAL A 95 5.83 0.55 -2.22
N SER A 96 6.07 1.83 -2.03
CA SER A 96 6.72 2.66 -3.06
C SER A 96 8.16 2.95 -2.70
N TYR A 97 9.05 2.68 -3.62
CA TYR A 97 10.46 3.03 -3.61
C TYR A 97 10.72 4.17 -4.60
N PRO A 98 11.92 4.78 -4.61
CA PRO A 98 12.20 5.94 -5.47
C PRO A 98 11.90 5.72 -6.96
N GLU A 99 12.10 4.52 -7.48
CA GLU A 99 11.97 4.21 -8.91
C GLU A 99 11.09 2.99 -9.22
N THR A 100 10.42 2.46 -8.21
CA THR A 100 9.52 1.31 -8.41
C THR A 100 8.46 1.26 -7.32
N GLY A 101 7.36 0.61 -7.58
CA GLY A 101 6.38 0.23 -6.59
C GLY A 101 6.22 -1.28 -6.54
N ILE A 102 5.77 -1.79 -5.42
CA ILE A 102 5.39 -3.18 -5.25
C ILE A 102 3.97 -3.21 -4.70
N LEU A 103 3.04 -3.74 -5.50
CA LEU A 103 1.73 -4.12 -4.98
C LEU A 103 1.91 -5.39 -4.15
N THR A 104 1.43 -5.37 -2.92
CA THR A 104 1.50 -6.51 -2.01
C THR A 104 0.12 -6.86 -1.50
N VAL A 105 -0.13 -8.16 -1.34
CA VAL A 105 -1.23 -8.71 -0.54
C VAL A 105 -0.61 -9.58 0.53
N SER A 106 -1.02 -9.42 1.78
CA SER A 106 -0.47 -10.21 2.90
C SER A 106 -1.57 -10.64 3.88
N THR A 107 -1.40 -11.83 4.39
CA THR A 107 -2.27 -12.41 5.43
C THR A 107 -1.56 -13.53 6.18
N GLU A 108 -2.09 -13.88 7.34
CA GLU A 108 -1.75 -15.08 8.08
C GLU A 108 -3.02 -15.91 8.25
N ALA A 109 -2.93 -17.21 7.95
CA ALA A 109 -4.08 -18.10 7.97
C ALA A 109 -3.67 -19.53 8.32
N ALA A 110 -4.63 -20.36 8.74
CA ALA A 110 -4.40 -21.78 8.90
C ALA A 110 -3.95 -22.40 7.56
N ASN A 111 -3.07 -23.39 7.64
CA ASN A 111 -2.40 -23.98 6.48
C ASN A 111 -3.39 -24.48 5.41
N GLU A 112 -4.54 -25.01 5.84
CA GLU A 112 -5.60 -25.53 4.96
C GLU A 112 -6.29 -24.47 4.10
N TYR A 113 -6.27 -23.18 4.49
CA TYR A 113 -6.95 -22.11 3.76
C TYR A 113 -6.08 -21.37 2.75
N VAL A 114 -4.76 -21.60 2.73
CA VAL A 114 -3.82 -20.82 1.91
C VAL A 114 -4.18 -20.83 0.43
N ASP A 115 -4.43 -21.99 -0.16
CA ASP A 115 -4.78 -22.11 -1.58
C ASP A 115 -6.16 -21.52 -1.90
N SER A 116 -7.10 -21.63 -0.95
CA SER A 116 -8.41 -20.98 -1.06
C SER A 116 -8.29 -19.47 -1.04
N ILE A 117 -7.47 -18.92 -0.16
CA ILE A 117 -7.21 -17.47 -0.08
C ILE A 117 -6.58 -16.97 -1.38
N ILE A 118 -5.57 -17.67 -1.90
CA ILE A 118 -4.93 -17.28 -3.19
C ILE A 118 -5.98 -17.24 -4.30
N THR A 119 -6.85 -18.23 -4.36
CA THR A 119 -7.94 -18.30 -5.35
C THR A 119 -8.90 -17.11 -5.22
N GLU A 120 -9.30 -16.76 -4.00
CA GLU A 120 -10.20 -15.64 -3.76
C GLU A 120 -9.55 -14.28 -4.06
N VAL A 121 -8.26 -14.12 -3.74
CA VAL A 121 -7.50 -12.90 -4.09
C VAL A 121 -7.55 -12.69 -5.61
N TYR A 122 -7.25 -13.70 -6.41
CA TYR A 122 -7.33 -13.60 -7.87
C TYR A 122 -8.74 -13.36 -8.37
N ARG A 123 -9.75 -13.96 -7.76
CA ARG A 123 -11.16 -13.74 -8.10
C ARG A 123 -11.58 -12.28 -7.89
N GLU A 124 -11.19 -11.67 -6.78
CA GLU A 124 -11.47 -10.26 -6.52
C GLU A 124 -10.67 -9.32 -7.47
N MET A 125 -9.45 -9.70 -7.84
CA MET A 125 -8.70 -8.98 -8.89
C MET A 125 -9.43 -9.03 -10.23
N ASP A 126 -9.90 -10.21 -10.64
CA ASP A 126 -10.64 -10.38 -11.89
C ASP A 126 -11.92 -9.55 -11.92
N LYS A 127 -12.67 -9.51 -10.82
CA LYS A 127 -13.85 -8.64 -10.68
C LYS A 127 -13.49 -7.16 -10.86
N LEU A 128 -12.38 -6.70 -10.25
CA LEU A 128 -11.93 -5.31 -10.40
C LEU A 128 -11.53 -4.97 -11.84
N CYS A 129 -11.04 -5.94 -12.59
CA CYS A 129 -10.64 -5.75 -13.99
C CYS A 129 -11.83 -5.77 -14.97
N ASN A 130 -12.89 -6.51 -14.65
CA ASN A 130 -13.96 -6.81 -15.61
C ASN A 130 -15.30 -6.17 -15.25
N ASP A 131 -15.52 -5.81 -14.00
CA ASP A 131 -16.79 -5.26 -13.52
C ASP A 131 -16.62 -3.82 -13.06
N LEU A 132 -17.62 -2.99 -13.34
CA LEU A 132 -17.66 -1.64 -12.78
C LEU A 132 -17.87 -1.69 -11.26
N VAL A 133 -17.09 -0.92 -10.53
CA VAL A 133 -17.24 -0.78 -9.09
C VAL A 133 -18.64 -0.20 -8.77
N PRO A 134 -19.43 -0.78 -7.85
CA PRO A 134 -20.68 -0.18 -7.39
C PRO A 134 -20.45 1.25 -6.86
N GLN A 135 -21.40 2.16 -7.14
CA GLN A 135 -21.25 3.57 -6.74
C GLN A 135 -21.12 3.72 -5.22
N GLU A 136 -21.88 2.97 -4.46
CA GLU A 136 -21.84 3.00 -2.99
C GLU A 136 -20.50 2.56 -2.45
N GLU A 137 -19.89 1.53 -3.01
CA GLU A 137 -18.56 1.05 -2.65
C GLU A 137 -17.49 2.10 -2.96
N LEU A 138 -17.57 2.75 -4.13
CA LEU A 138 -16.65 3.81 -4.50
C LEU A 138 -16.76 5.02 -3.55
N GLU A 139 -17.97 5.44 -3.21
CA GLU A 139 -18.16 6.54 -2.26
C GLU A 139 -17.68 6.19 -0.84
N MET A 140 -17.85 4.93 -0.42
CA MET A 140 -17.36 4.47 0.87
C MET A 140 -15.83 4.55 0.95
N VAL A 141 -15.10 4.07 -0.06
CA VAL A 141 -13.63 4.16 -0.08
C VAL A 141 -13.15 5.59 -0.18
N LYS A 142 -13.81 6.45 -0.95
CA LYS A 142 -13.50 7.89 -1.02
C LYS A 142 -13.62 8.54 0.36
N ASN A 143 -14.74 8.32 1.05
CA ASN A 143 -14.96 8.89 2.38
C ASN A 143 -13.93 8.39 3.39
N TYR A 144 -13.59 7.10 3.36
CA TYR A 144 -12.52 6.54 4.17
C TYR A 144 -11.18 7.25 3.92
N MET A 145 -10.77 7.35 2.64
CA MET A 145 -9.49 7.96 2.26
C MET A 145 -9.44 9.46 2.56
N LEU A 146 -10.54 10.19 2.40
CA LEU A 146 -10.63 11.60 2.78
C LEU A 146 -10.49 11.77 4.29
N GLY A 147 -11.13 10.93 5.09
CA GLY A 147 -10.98 10.93 6.54
C GLY A 147 -9.56 10.62 6.98
N ASP A 148 -8.90 9.65 6.33
CA ASP A 148 -7.50 9.31 6.58
C ASP A 148 -6.55 10.44 6.20
N LEU A 149 -6.79 11.07 5.06
CA LEU A 149 -6.03 12.24 4.62
C LEU A 149 -6.16 13.40 5.62
N CYS A 150 -7.35 13.69 6.12
CA CYS A 150 -7.55 14.72 7.14
C CYS A 150 -6.74 14.43 8.41
N ARG A 151 -6.78 13.19 8.91
CA ARG A 151 -5.99 12.79 10.09
C ARG A 151 -4.48 12.98 9.92
N SER A 152 -3.98 12.82 8.69
CA SER A 152 -2.55 13.02 8.37
C SER A 152 -2.08 14.46 8.55
N TYR A 153 -2.98 15.41 8.82
CA TYR A 153 -2.67 16.83 9.00
C TYR A 153 -3.20 17.43 10.31
N GLU A 154 -3.78 16.63 11.21
CA GLU A 154 -4.42 17.15 12.42
C GLU A 154 -3.46 17.64 13.48
N GLY A 155 -2.18 17.33 13.41
CA GLY A 155 -1.25 17.72 14.45
C GLY A 155 0.18 17.92 13.96
N PRO A 156 1.03 18.53 14.78
CA PRO A 156 2.40 18.85 14.37
C PRO A 156 3.23 17.60 14.03
N PHE A 157 3.01 16.49 14.70
CA PHE A 157 3.71 15.24 14.41
C PHE A 157 3.24 14.62 13.10
N SER A 158 1.93 14.51 12.89
CA SER A 158 1.38 14.01 11.62
C SER A 158 1.79 14.87 10.43
N LEU A 159 1.81 16.20 10.62
CA LEU A 159 2.26 17.12 9.59
C LEU A 159 3.77 16.96 9.29
N SER A 160 4.59 16.74 10.33
CA SER A 160 6.01 16.45 10.18
C SER A 160 6.24 15.16 9.39
N ASP A 161 5.51 14.09 9.71
CA ASP A 161 5.61 12.82 9.00
C ASP A 161 5.19 12.96 7.53
N ALA A 162 4.12 13.72 7.27
CA ALA A 162 3.67 14.03 5.92
C ALA A 162 4.73 14.82 5.14
N TRP A 163 5.40 15.78 5.79
CA TRP A 163 6.48 16.54 5.17
C TRP A 163 7.72 15.66 4.89
N ILE A 164 8.13 14.84 5.85
CA ILE A 164 9.22 13.87 5.67
C ILE A 164 8.92 12.94 4.48
N TYR A 165 7.67 12.50 4.35
CA TYR A 165 7.26 11.67 3.21
C TYR A 165 7.46 12.37 1.87
N ILE A 166 7.11 13.66 1.77
CA ILE A 166 7.30 14.45 0.54
C ILE A 166 8.80 14.60 0.23
N GLU A 167 9.57 15.08 1.19
CA GLU A 167 10.99 15.35 1.02
C GLU A 167 11.78 14.09 0.64
N THR A 168 11.57 13.01 1.37
CA THR A 168 12.26 11.73 1.10
C THR A 168 11.85 11.08 -0.22
N ALA A 169 10.65 11.40 -0.68
CA ALA A 169 10.13 10.90 -1.94
C ALA A 169 10.51 11.77 -3.15
N GLY A 170 11.10 12.95 -2.95
CA GLY A 170 11.35 13.92 -4.02
C GLY A 170 10.08 14.47 -4.65
N LEU A 171 9.00 14.55 -3.86
CA LEU A 171 7.72 15.10 -4.26
C LEU A 171 7.64 16.59 -3.89
N ASP A 172 6.67 17.30 -4.45
CA ASP A 172 6.35 18.67 -4.10
C ASP A 172 5.13 18.76 -3.17
N GLU A 173 4.93 19.92 -2.52
CA GLU A 173 3.79 20.19 -1.65
C GLU A 173 2.43 20.02 -2.32
N ARG A 174 2.36 20.13 -3.66
CA ARG A 174 1.14 19.91 -4.43
C ARG A 174 0.70 18.46 -4.46
N PHE A 175 1.56 17.56 -4.03
CA PHE A 175 1.20 16.13 -3.92
C PHE A 175 -0.05 15.91 -3.05
N PHE A 176 -0.22 16.71 -2.01
CA PHE A 176 -1.41 16.62 -1.14
C PHE A 176 -2.67 17.05 -1.88
N ILE A 177 -2.59 18.15 -2.62
CA ILE A 177 -3.72 18.66 -3.42
C ILE A 177 -4.06 17.62 -4.50
N ARG A 178 -3.04 17.10 -5.21
CA ARG A 178 -3.24 16.05 -6.21
C ARG A 178 -3.86 14.77 -5.61
N SER A 179 -3.48 14.41 -4.38
CA SER A 179 -4.08 13.27 -3.69
C SER A 179 -5.57 13.50 -3.40
N LEU A 180 -5.92 14.69 -2.92
CA LEU A 180 -7.30 15.09 -2.69
C LEU A 180 -8.13 15.07 -3.98
N ASP A 181 -7.60 15.65 -5.06
CA ASP A 181 -8.24 15.72 -6.36
C ASP A 181 -8.42 14.32 -6.97
N ALA A 182 -7.43 13.45 -6.83
CA ALA A 182 -7.52 12.08 -7.31
C ALA A 182 -8.62 11.28 -6.58
N ILE A 183 -8.71 11.40 -5.24
CA ILE A 183 -9.75 10.73 -4.46
C ILE A 183 -11.15 11.24 -4.85
N ARG A 184 -11.32 12.56 -4.98
CA ARG A 184 -12.61 13.17 -5.33
C ARG A 184 -13.01 12.90 -6.77
N GLY A 185 -12.05 12.99 -7.69
CA GLY A 185 -12.28 12.95 -9.13
C GLY A 185 -12.36 11.56 -9.73
N ILE A 186 -11.98 10.49 -9.01
CA ILE A 186 -12.03 9.13 -9.56
C ILE A 186 -13.48 8.70 -9.81
N THR A 187 -13.70 8.08 -10.96
CA THR A 187 -14.99 7.53 -11.39
C THR A 187 -14.89 6.02 -11.54
N ARG A 188 -16.03 5.37 -11.73
CA ARG A 188 -16.16 3.92 -11.90
C ARG A 188 -15.48 3.43 -13.16
#